data_c52cd0d3cb5dd1e159247b1a622f59ad
#
_entry.id   c52cd0d3cb5dd1e159247b1a622f59ad
#
_cell.length_a   1.000
_cell.length_b   1.000
_cell.length_c   1.000
_cell.angle_alpha   90.00
_cell.angle_beta   90.00
_cell.angle_gamma   90.00
#
_symmetry.space_group_name_H-M   'P 1'
#
loop_
_entity.id
_entity.type
_entity.pdbx_description
1 polymer ?
#
loop_
_entity_poly.entity_id
_entity_poly.type
_entity_poly.pdbx_seq_one_letter_code
_entity_poly.pdbx_strand_id
1 'polypeptide(L)'
;MSRLSNPESSFPSIHVAGTNGKGSLCAHLSARGAANGVLMGMFSSPHLVRVEERVRIDGRPISSEEFDLSLSEIRLASEKEPEIEVTYFEKTMLVAMLAFRRAKIGRAIIETGLGGRLDATSCVQADLCAITTISEDHMEVLGPTLIHILREKAGIHREGVPLVMLNTEHSDLVDEARRIIGGDLIIHSPGNRDSPWVISRSMAVAIGDMLGWEVDHEDPLWPGRDSSSYRFGNNEIFLSAAHNYESILSEMTRLKKPTTLIIGLTKKQNLHRVLAPVKAAIERKMIEHVLILEPKHGRLPPENQHNIVNALG
;
A
#
# COMPACT_ATOMS: atom_id res chain seq x y z
N MET A 1 20.15 -7.37 8.25
CA MET A 1 20.86 -6.21 7.67
C MET A 1 22.38 -6.30 7.81
N SER A 2 22.98 -6.41 9.00
CA SER A 2 24.44 -6.41 9.19
C SER A 2 25.21 -7.41 8.32
N ARG A 3 24.71 -8.63 8.13
CA ARG A 3 25.32 -9.65 7.25
C ARG A 3 25.32 -9.29 5.77
N LEU A 4 24.50 -8.31 5.37
CA LEU A 4 24.40 -7.77 4.03
C LEU A 4 25.04 -6.36 3.93
N SER A 5 25.85 -5.97 4.94
CA SER A 5 26.52 -4.67 5.02
C SER A 5 25.54 -3.49 5.06
N ASN A 6 24.42 -3.64 5.79
CA ASN A 6 23.40 -2.63 6.07
C ASN A 6 22.98 -1.82 4.81
N PRO A 7 22.41 -2.49 3.79
CA PRO A 7 22.06 -1.83 2.53
C PRO A 7 21.06 -0.69 2.69
N GLU A 8 20.22 -0.74 3.74
CA GLU A 8 19.22 0.27 4.10
C GLU A 8 19.83 1.63 4.46
N SER A 9 21.10 1.67 4.82
CA SER A 9 21.82 2.92 5.16
C SER A 9 22.37 3.65 3.94
N SER A 10 22.19 3.08 2.73
CA SER A 10 22.82 3.62 1.51
C SER A 10 22.02 4.74 0.85
N PHE A 11 20.80 5.02 1.32
CA PHE A 11 19.88 6.01 0.74
C PHE A 11 18.89 6.53 1.78
N PRO A 12 18.41 7.78 1.64
CA PRO A 12 17.31 8.30 2.46
C PRO A 12 15.98 7.63 2.07
N SER A 13 15.03 7.56 3.01
CA SER A 13 13.79 6.83 2.79
C SER A 13 12.56 7.60 3.29
N ILE A 14 11.45 7.49 2.55
CA ILE A 14 10.12 7.83 3.03
C ILE A 14 9.43 6.52 3.42
N HIS A 15 8.97 6.43 4.68
CA HIS A 15 8.31 5.24 5.19
C HIS A 15 6.78 5.46 5.25
N VAL A 16 6.02 4.59 4.59
CA VAL A 16 4.57 4.77 4.37
C VAL A 16 3.79 3.65 5.03
N ALA A 17 2.93 4.01 6.00
CA ALA A 17 1.94 3.14 6.62
C ALA A 17 0.52 3.60 6.32
N GLY A 18 -0.48 2.80 6.72
CA GLY A 18 -1.91 3.10 6.55
C GLY A 18 -2.72 1.84 6.30
N THR A 19 -4.03 1.97 6.24
CA THR A 19 -4.92 0.86 5.87
C THR A 19 -5.07 0.81 4.35
N ASN A 20 -5.66 1.83 3.75
CA ASN A 20 -5.86 1.94 2.31
C ASN A 20 -5.02 3.09 1.74
N GLY A 21 -4.67 3.03 0.45
CA GLY A 21 -3.98 4.13 -0.26
C GLY A 21 -2.45 4.13 -0.16
N LYS A 22 -1.81 3.26 0.65
CA LYS A 22 -0.34 3.20 0.78
C LYS A 22 0.38 3.11 -0.57
N GLY A 23 0.06 2.06 -1.35
CA GLY A 23 0.70 1.84 -2.64
C GLY A 23 0.41 2.96 -3.66
N SER A 24 -0.77 3.60 -3.60
CA SER A 24 -1.07 4.77 -4.44
C SER A 24 -0.21 5.97 -4.05
N LEU A 25 -0.08 6.25 -2.75
CA LEU A 25 0.83 7.29 -2.27
C LEU A 25 2.28 7.01 -2.66
N CYS A 26 2.74 5.76 -2.50
CA CYS A 26 4.10 5.36 -2.92
C CYS A 26 4.33 5.59 -4.41
N ALA A 27 3.36 5.25 -5.26
CA ALA A 27 3.45 5.46 -6.70
C ALA A 27 3.55 6.95 -7.06
N HIS A 28 2.69 7.80 -6.49
CA HIS A 28 2.74 9.25 -6.70
C HIS A 28 4.04 9.88 -6.18
N LEU A 29 4.52 9.47 -4.99
CA LEU A 29 5.81 9.95 -4.45
C LEU A 29 6.98 9.54 -5.34
N SER A 30 6.98 8.31 -5.85
CA SER A 30 8.00 7.84 -6.79
C SER A 30 7.99 8.65 -8.09
N ALA A 31 6.79 8.91 -8.65
CA ALA A 31 6.65 9.73 -9.86
C ALA A 31 7.10 11.18 -9.62
N ARG A 32 6.73 11.76 -8.46
CA ARG A 32 7.13 13.14 -8.13
C ARG A 32 8.65 13.28 -7.96
N GLY A 33 9.29 12.35 -7.25
CA GLY A 33 10.75 12.35 -7.10
C GLY A 33 11.46 12.20 -8.45
N ALA A 34 10.97 11.29 -9.32
CA ALA A 34 11.52 11.09 -10.65
C ALA A 34 11.37 12.35 -11.53
N ALA A 35 10.23 13.04 -11.49
CA ALA A 35 10.02 14.32 -12.19
C ALA A 35 11.01 15.41 -11.74
N ASN A 36 11.52 15.32 -10.51
CA ASN A 36 12.54 16.21 -9.95
C ASN A 36 13.97 15.68 -10.07
N GLY A 37 14.19 14.70 -10.97
CA GLY A 37 15.53 14.19 -11.28
C GLY A 37 16.12 13.25 -10.24
N VAL A 38 15.34 12.76 -9.27
CA VAL A 38 15.79 11.80 -8.27
C VAL A 38 15.59 10.38 -8.77
N LEU A 39 16.65 9.57 -8.81
CA LEU A 39 16.51 8.14 -9.11
C LEU A 39 15.78 7.45 -7.93
N MET A 40 14.52 7.07 -8.16
CA MET A 40 13.63 6.57 -7.11
C MET A 40 13.67 5.04 -7.01
N GLY A 41 13.82 4.52 -5.79
CA GLY A 41 13.49 3.15 -5.44
C GLY A 41 12.11 3.09 -4.78
N MET A 42 11.31 2.05 -5.04
CA MET A 42 10.02 1.84 -4.39
C MET A 42 9.84 0.37 -4.02
N PHE A 43 9.55 0.12 -2.74
CA PHE A 43 9.11 -1.17 -2.24
C PHE A 43 7.63 -1.11 -1.89
N SER A 44 6.82 -2.01 -2.46
CA SER A 44 5.38 -2.06 -2.24
C SER A 44 4.85 -3.49 -2.12
N SER A 45 3.65 -3.66 -1.55
CA SER A 45 3.00 -4.96 -1.41
C SER A 45 1.48 -4.84 -1.31
N PRO A 46 0.74 -5.89 -1.74
CA PRO A 46 1.20 -7.06 -2.51
C PRO A 46 1.48 -6.73 -3.98
N HIS A 47 2.08 -7.68 -4.70
CA HIS A 47 2.13 -7.65 -6.16
C HIS A 47 0.79 -8.16 -6.78
N LEU A 48 0.55 -7.86 -8.04
CA LEU A 48 -0.62 -8.34 -8.78
C LEU A 48 -0.33 -9.64 -9.53
N VAL A 49 0.78 -9.73 -10.25
CA VAL A 49 1.13 -10.86 -11.12
C VAL A 49 2.49 -11.43 -10.75
N ARG A 50 3.52 -10.61 -10.66
CA ARG A 50 4.92 -11.03 -10.48
C ARG A 50 5.52 -10.43 -9.23
N VAL A 51 6.34 -11.22 -8.52
CA VAL A 51 6.98 -10.79 -7.27
C VAL A 51 7.91 -9.58 -7.46
N GLU A 52 8.53 -9.45 -8.62
CA GLU A 52 9.41 -8.34 -8.97
C GLU A 52 8.70 -6.98 -8.95
N GLU A 53 7.37 -6.95 -9.11
CA GLU A 53 6.56 -5.73 -8.99
C GLU A 53 6.69 -5.06 -7.63
N ARG A 54 7.06 -5.83 -6.58
CA ARG A 54 7.27 -5.29 -5.24
C ARG A 54 8.48 -4.37 -5.15
N VAL A 55 9.41 -4.49 -6.08
CA VAL A 55 10.66 -3.73 -6.09
C VAL A 55 10.76 -2.99 -7.41
N ARG A 56 10.66 -1.68 -7.36
CA ARG A 56 10.72 -0.84 -8.55
C ARG A 56 11.88 0.15 -8.44
N ILE A 57 12.54 0.39 -9.57
CA ILE A 57 13.52 1.45 -9.72
C ILE A 57 13.03 2.33 -10.87
N ASP A 58 12.91 3.61 -10.60
CA ASP A 58 12.38 4.59 -11.55
C ASP A 58 11.03 4.16 -12.17
N GLY A 59 10.11 3.72 -11.31
CA GLY A 59 8.76 3.28 -11.67
C GLY A 59 8.67 1.90 -12.34
N ARG A 60 9.79 1.24 -12.69
CA ARG A 60 9.82 -0.07 -13.37
C ARG A 60 10.18 -1.20 -12.41
N PRO A 61 9.48 -2.34 -12.45
CA PRO A 61 9.90 -3.53 -11.72
C PRO A 61 11.34 -3.91 -12.06
N ILE A 62 12.09 -4.39 -11.07
CA ILE A 62 13.42 -4.98 -11.34
C ILE A 62 13.31 -6.23 -12.21
N SER A 63 14.39 -6.63 -12.85
CA SER A 63 14.40 -7.87 -13.65
C SER A 63 14.38 -9.12 -12.75
N SER A 64 14.01 -10.26 -13.30
CA SER A 64 14.07 -11.53 -12.58
C SER A 64 15.51 -11.90 -12.21
N GLU A 65 16.47 -11.59 -13.07
CA GLU A 65 17.89 -11.82 -12.81
C GLU A 65 18.38 -11.02 -11.59
N GLU A 66 17.98 -9.75 -11.48
CA GLU A 66 18.30 -8.90 -10.32
C GLU A 66 17.64 -9.43 -9.05
N PHE A 67 16.40 -9.90 -9.16
CA PHE A 67 15.66 -10.52 -8.06
C PHE A 67 16.38 -11.78 -7.58
N ASP A 68 16.72 -12.70 -8.47
CA ASP A 68 17.36 -13.97 -8.18
C ASP A 68 18.79 -13.79 -7.64
N LEU A 69 19.54 -12.82 -8.18
CA LEU A 69 20.86 -12.44 -7.66
C LEU A 69 20.74 -12.00 -6.20
N SER A 70 19.82 -11.08 -5.90
CA SER A 70 19.59 -10.59 -4.55
C SER A 70 19.16 -11.71 -3.60
N LEU A 71 18.26 -12.57 -4.05
CA LEU A 71 17.77 -13.70 -3.26
C LEU A 71 18.87 -14.70 -2.92
N SER A 72 19.79 -14.94 -3.87
CA SER A 72 20.96 -15.81 -3.66
C SER A 72 21.91 -15.22 -2.62
N GLU A 73 22.16 -13.91 -2.66
CA GLU A 73 22.98 -13.20 -1.66
C GLU A 73 22.36 -13.28 -0.25
N ILE A 74 21.02 -13.10 -0.16
CA ILE A 74 20.28 -13.24 1.11
C ILE A 74 20.39 -14.65 1.65
N ARG A 75 20.22 -15.66 0.81
CA ARG A 75 20.34 -17.07 1.22
C ARG A 75 21.71 -17.36 1.79
N LEU A 76 22.77 -17.01 1.08
CA LEU A 76 24.15 -17.20 1.56
C LEU A 76 24.44 -16.46 2.88
N ALA A 77 23.82 -15.30 3.09
CA ALA A 77 23.95 -14.55 4.34
C ALA A 77 23.16 -15.16 5.48
N SER A 78 21.99 -15.76 5.22
CA SER A 78 21.13 -16.39 6.23
C SER A 78 21.64 -17.74 6.69
N GLU A 79 22.29 -18.51 5.81
CA GLU A 79 22.88 -19.83 6.09
C GLU A 79 24.17 -19.78 6.94
N LYS A 80 24.79 -18.60 7.14
CA LYS A 80 25.95 -18.45 8.04
C LYS A 80 25.57 -18.70 9.49
N GLU A 81 26.49 -19.28 10.26
CA GLU A 81 26.27 -19.51 11.70
C GLU A 81 26.28 -18.21 12.53
N PRO A 82 25.36 -18.05 13.48
CA PRO A 82 24.14 -18.85 13.67
C PRO A 82 23.17 -18.64 12.52
N GLU A 83 22.52 -19.71 12.02
CA GLU A 83 21.53 -19.62 10.94
C GLU A 83 20.37 -18.69 11.33
N ILE A 84 19.88 -17.91 10.37
CA ILE A 84 18.75 -16.97 10.55
C ILE A 84 17.62 -17.37 9.61
N GLU A 85 16.48 -17.73 10.17
CA GLU A 85 15.27 -17.92 9.39
C GLU A 85 14.72 -16.55 8.95
N VAL A 86 14.47 -16.39 7.64
CA VAL A 86 13.96 -15.15 7.03
C VAL A 86 12.62 -15.46 6.36
N THR A 87 11.59 -14.75 6.77
CA THR A 87 10.22 -14.90 6.22
C THR A 87 10.16 -14.43 4.75
N TYR A 88 9.09 -14.84 4.06
CA TYR A 88 8.88 -14.40 2.66
C TYR A 88 8.86 -12.87 2.51
N PHE A 89 8.18 -12.17 3.42
CA PHE A 89 8.10 -10.70 3.37
C PHE A 89 9.47 -10.05 3.60
N GLU A 90 10.20 -10.52 4.61
CA GLU A 90 11.57 -10.06 4.88
C GLU A 90 12.51 -10.31 3.70
N LYS A 91 12.42 -11.49 3.05
CA LYS A 91 13.21 -11.77 1.84
C LYS A 91 12.94 -10.76 0.75
N THR A 92 11.66 -10.45 0.45
CA THR A 92 11.33 -9.47 -0.60
C THR A 92 11.77 -8.05 -0.23
N MET A 93 11.70 -7.68 1.06
CA MET A 93 12.23 -6.41 1.56
C MET A 93 13.76 -6.33 1.41
N LEU A 94 14.48 -7.38 1.78
CA LEU A 94 15.94 -7.45 1.63
C LEU A 94 16.37 -7.40 0.16
N VAL A 95 15.63 -8.05 -0.75
CA VAL A 95 15.82 -7.92 -2.20
C VAL A 95 15.76 -6.45 -2.63
N ALA A 96 14.74 -5.71 -2.15
CA ALA A 96 14.61 -4.29 -2.44
C ALA A 96 15.84 -3.50 -1.97
N MET A 97 16.27 -3.71 -0.72
CA MET A 97 17.43 -3.00 -0.15
C MET A 97 18.71 -3.24 -0.96
N LEU A 98 18.96 -4.50 -1.37
CA LEU A 98 20.12 -4.85 -2.18
C LEU A 98 20.05 -4.25 -3.58
N ALA A 99 18.91 -4.35 -4.26
CA ALA A 99 18.71 -3.79 -5.59
C ALA A 99 18.87 -2.25 -5.58
N PHE A 100 18.30 -1.57 -4.57
CA PHE A 100 18.40 -0.12 -4.43
C PHE A 100 19.84 0.34 -4.19
N ARG A 101 20.57 -0.35 -3.32
CA ARG A 101 22.01 -0.08 -3.12
C ARG A 101 22.83 -0.26 -4.41
N ARG A 102 22.61 -1.35 -5.16
CA ARG A 102 23.30 -1.61 -6.43
C ARG A 102 22.99 -0.56 -7.49
N ALA A 103 21.74 -0.16 -7.59
CA ALA A 103 21.30 0.90 -8.48
C ALA A 103 21.74 2.30 -8.05
N LYS A 104 22.25 2.48 -6.81
CA LYS A 104 22.62 3.78 -6.24
C LYS A 104 21.49 4.79 -6.32
N ILE A 105 20.29 4.37 -5.90
CA ILE A 105 19.13 5.26 -5.91
C ILE A 105 19.35 6.51 -5.06
N GLY A 106 18.69 7.62 -5.43
CA GLY A 106 18.75 8.86 -4.67
C GLY A 106 17.81 8.85 -3.46
N ARG A 107 16.68 8.10 -3.51
CA ARG A 107 15.71 7.98 -2.40
C ARG A 107 14.85 6.74 -2.57
N ALA A 108 14.47 6.12 -1.44
CA ALA A 108 13.52 5.03 -1.41
C ALA A 108 12.14 5.46 -0.89
N ILE A 109 11.08 4.87 -1.44
CA ILE A 109 9.74 4.89 -0.87
C ILE A 109 9.43 3.48 -0.37
N ILE A 110 9.15 3.32 0.91
CA ILE A 110 9.00 2.01 1.55
C ILE A 110 7.59 1.87 2.12
N GLU A 111 6.79 0.99 1.53
CA GLU A 111 5.46 0.64 2.00
C GLU A 111 5.53 -0.43 3.09
N THR A 112 4.87 -0.22 4.25
CA THR A 112 4.69 -1.26 5.27
C THR A 112 3.83 -2.42 4.75
N GLY A 113 4.18 -3.65 5.12
CA GLY A 113 3.35 -4.82 4.83
C GLY A 113 2.11 -4.89 5.71
N LEU A 114 2.28 -4.74 7.03
CA LEU A 114 1.21 -4.80 8.01
C LEU A 114 1.55 -3.96 9.25
N GLY A 115 0.62 -3.09 9.65
CA GLY A 115 0.82 -2.23 10.80
C GLY A 115 1.93 -1.19 10.54
N GLY A 116 3.00 -1.26 11.28
CA GLY A 116 4.19 -0.39 11.17
C GLY A 116 5.23 -0.72 12.23
N ARG A 117 4.87 -0.64 13.51
CA ARG A 117 5.78 -0.79 14.65
C ARG A 117 6.64 -2.05 14.63
N LEU A 118 6.05 -3.19 14.26
CA LEU A 118 6.71 -4.50 14.18
C LEU A 118 6.89 -4.99 12.74
N ASP A 119 6.63 -4.12 11.76
CA ASP A 119 6.83 -4.49 10.35
C ASP A 119 8.33 -4.57 10.02
N ALA A 120 8.71 -5.50 9.14
CA ALA A 120 10.10 -5.67 8.74
C ALA A 120 10.69 -4.39 8.12
N THR A 121 9.84 -3.53 7.54
CA THR A 121 10.26 -2.24 6.97
C THR A 121 10.71 -1.22 8.01
N SER A 122 10.45 -1.44 9.30
CA SER A 122 10.89 -0.55 10.39
C SER A 122 12.40 -0.46 10.56
N CYS A 123 13.17 -1.32 9.87
CA CYS A 123 14.64 -1.25 9.87
C CYS A 123 15.20 -0.10 9.02
N VAL A 124 14.42 0.54 8.14
CA VAL A 124 14.90 1.66 7.32
C VAL A 124 15.09 2.92 8.15
N GLN A 125 16.06 3.74 7.76
CA GLN A 125 16.30 5.05 8.34
C GLN A 125 15.48 6.08 7.55
N ALA A 126 14.20 6.22 7.92
CA ALA A 126 13.33 7.19 7.28
C ALA A 126 13.66 8.60 7.76
N ASP A 127 13.72 9.53 6.83
CA ASP A 127 13.82 10.97 7.07
C ASP A 127 12.46 11.70 6.90
N LEU A 128 11.44 10.96 6.47
CA LEU A 128 10.05 11.36 6.46
C LEU A 128 9.15 10.12 6.58
N CYS A 129 8.07 10.25 7.36
CA CYS A 129 7.06 9.21 7.51
C CYS A 129 5.70 9.70 6.99
N ALA A 130 4.87 8.76 6.52
CA ALA A 130 3.52 9.08 6.06
C ALA A 130 2.51 8.03 6.53
N ILE A 131 1.34 8.47 7.00
CA ILE A 131 0.20 7.60 7.32
C ILE A 131 -0.98 8.01 6.45
N THR A 132 -1.45 7.08 5.63
CA THR A 132 -2.64 7.26 4.79
C THR A 132 -3.92 7.10 5.64
N THR A 133 -4.88 6.28 5.25
CA THR A 133 -6.11 6.09 6.04
C THR A 133 -5.89 5.20 7.26
N ILE A 134 -6.70 5.42 8.30
CA ILE A 134 -6.85 4.51 9.44
C ILE A 134 -8.26 3.96 9.41
N SER A 135 -8.40 2.67 9.20
CA SER A 135 -9.68 1.98 9.13
C SER A 135 -9.57 0.54 9.59
N GLU A 136 -10.72 -0.10 9.81
CA GLU A 136 -10.78 -1.47 10.30
C GLU A 136 -10.26 -2.46 9.26
N ASP A 137 -9.10 -3.00 9.52
CA ASP A 137 -8.47 -4.08 8.76
C ASP A 137 -7.49 -4.82 9.67
N HIS A 138 -7.35 -6.12 9.49
CA HIS A 138 -6.45 -6.96 10.28
C HIS A 138 -6.59 -6.78 11.82
N MET A 139 -7.83 -6.59 12.30
CA MET A 139 -8.08 -6.32 13.73
C MET A 139 -7.62 -7.46 14.65
N GLU A 140 -7.55 -8.68 14.12
CA GLU A 140 -7.01 -9.85 14.82
C GLU A 140 -5.52 -9.73 15.16
N VAL A 141 -4.79 -8.89 14.44
CA VAL A 141 -3.35 -8.66 14.63
C VAL A 141 -3.07 -7.27 15.20
N LEU A 142 -3.74 -6.25 14.66
CA LEU A 142 -3.47 -4.84 15.00
C LEU A 142 -4.26 -4.35 16.20
N GLY A 143 -5.25 -5.13 16.65
CA GLY A 143 -6.08 -4.81 17.80
C GLY A 143 -7.50 -4.37 17.45
N PRO A 144 -8.40 -4.36 18.45
CA PRO A 144 -9.86 -4.35 18.25
C PRO A 144 -10.45 -2.95 17.98
N THR A 145 -9.66 -1.87 17.97
CA THR A 145 -10.17 -0.51 17.73
C THR A 145 -9.27 0.27 16.78
N LEU A 146 -9.82 1.34 16.19
CA LEU A 146 -9.04 2.25 15.31
C LEU A 146 -7.84 2.87 16.02
N ILE A 147 -7.95 3.14 17.34
CA ILE A 147 -6.83 3.64 18.15
C ILE A 147 -5.69 2.63 18.23
N HIS A 148 -5.98 1.34 18.39
CA HIS A 148 -4.95 0.30 18.36
C HIS A 148 -4.28 0.25 16.98
N ILE A 149 -5.07 0.28 15.91
CA ILE A 149 -4.57 0.28 14.53
C ILE A 149 -3.69 1.52 14.28
N LEU A 150 -4.11 2.69 14.75
CA LEU A 150 -3.31 3.91 14.67
C LEU A 150 -1.96 3.76 15.39
N ARG A 151 -1.96 3.25 16.64
CA ARG A 151 -0.73 3.05 17.43
C ARG A 151 0.26 2.13 16.73
N GLU A 152 -0.21 1.03 16.15
CA GLU A 152 0.66 0.13 15.39
C GLU A 152 1.23 0.80 14.13
N LYS A 153 0.41 1.60 13.42
CA LYS A 153 0.88 2.32 12.22
C LYS A 153 1.78 3.50 12.57
N ALA A 154 1.46 4.25 13.62
CA ALA A 154 2.29 5.37 14.12
C ALA A 154 3.68 4.91 14.61
N GLY A 155 3.84 3.61 14.88
CA GLY A 155 5.13 3.02 15.23
C GLY A 155 6.22 3.10 14.16
N ILE A 156 5.91 3.61 12.95
CA ILE A 156 6.92 3.96 11.94
C ILE A 156 7.62 5.29 12.25
N HIS A 157 7.06 6.13 13.13
CA HIS A 157 7.63 7.41 13.51
C HIS A 157 8.98 7.25 14.22
N ARG A 158 9.85 8.21 14.02
CA ARG A 158 11.12 8.40 14.71
C ARG A 158 11.16 9.83 15.25
N GLU A 159 11.66 10.02 16.46
CA GLU A 159 11.80 11.34 17.08
C GLU A 159 12.60 12.28 16.18
N GLY A 160 12.08 13.50 15.97
CA GLY A 160 12.66 14.50 15.08
C GLY A 160 12.46 14.24 13.57
N VAL A 161 11.68 13.23 13.20
CA VAL A 161 11.36 12.93 11.79
C VAL A 161 9.93 13.35 11.50
N PRO A 162 9.66 14.24 10.51
CA PRO A 162 8.32 14.65 10.16
C PRO A 162 7.42 13.45 9.79
N LEU A 163 6.19 13.42 10.32
CA LEU A 163 5.18 12.47 9.96
C LEU A 163 3.94 13.18 9.40
N VAL A 164 3.66 12.95 8.13
CA VAL A 164 2.45 13.46 7.46
C VAL A 164 1.35 12.42 7.60
N MET A 165 0.26 12.78 8.26
CA MET A 165 -0.92 11.92 8.42
C MET A 165 -2.10 12.50 7.66
N LEU A 166 -2.81 11.64 6.89
CA LEU A 166 -4.06 12.02 6.28
C LEU A 166 -5.10 12.35 7.36
N ASN A 167 -5.77 13.49 7.23
CA ASN A 167 -6.86 13.86 8.14
C ASN A 167 -7.98 12.83 8.10
N THR A 168 -8.70 12.71 9.21
CA THR A 168 -9.83 11.80 9.39
C THR A 168 -10.97 12.50 10.11
N GLU A 169 -12.21 12.05 9.88
CA GLU A 169 -13.39 12.54 10.59
C GLU A 169 -13.40 12.13 12.09
N HIS A 170 -12.56 11.19 12.47
CA HIS A 170 -12.39 10.71 13.83
C HIS A 170 -11.42 11.62 14.61
N SER A 171 -11.93 12.61 15.33
CA SER A 171 -11.12 13.56 16.10
C SER A 171 -10.25 12.87 17.17
N ASP A 172 -10.75 11.79 17.78
CA ASP A 172 -10.03 10.98 18.75
C ASP A 172 -8.76 10.33 18.18
N LEU A 173 -8.75 9.97 16.89
CA LEU A 173 -7.56 9.48 16.21
C LEU A 173 -6.53 10.60 15.99
N VAL A 174 -6.98 11.80 15.63
CA VAL A 174 -6.08 12.95 15.45
C VAL A 174 -5.45 13.33 16.79
N ASP A 175 -6.23 13.34 17.87
CA ASP A 175 -5.75 13.67 19.22
C ASP A 175 -4.77 12.61 19.72
N GLU A 176 -5.05 11.33 19.48
CA GLU A 176 -4.12 10.25 19.83
C GLU A 176 -2.82 10.34 19.01
N ALA A 177 -2.91 10.66 17.71
CA ALA A 177 -1.73 10.87 16.87
C ALA A 177 -0.86 12.02 17.39
N ARG A 178 -1.47 13.15 17.78
CA ARG A 178 -0.77 14.28 18.41
C ARG A 178 -0.08 13.88 19.71
N ARG A 179 -0.74 13.04 20.52
CA ARG A 179 -0.20 12.55 21.78
C ARG A 179 1.04 11.66 21.59
N ILE A 180 1.04 10.81 20.54
CA ILE A 180 2.12 9.85 20.27
C ILE A 180 3.30 10.52 19.57
N ILE A 181 3.03 11.37 18.57
CA ILE A 181 4.01 11.89 17.61
C ILE A 181 4.51 13.28 18.05
N GLY A 182 3.66 14.04 18.73
CA GLY A 182 4.03 15.38 19.20
C GLY A 182 4.19 16.40 18.08
N GLY A 183 5.25 17.19 18.16
CA GLY A 183 5.53 18.32 17.25
C GLY A 183 5.90 17.90 15.82
N ASP A 184 6.28 16.65 15.60
CA ASP A 184 6.64 16.13 14.28
C ASP A 184 5.42 15.81 13.41
N LEU A 185 4.19 15.85 13.99
CA LEU A 185 2.95 15.51 13.27
C LEU A 185 2.46 16.66 12.39
N ILE A 186 2.24 16.35 11.12
CA ILE A 186 1.63 17.24 10.12
C ILE A 186 0.34 16.60 9.64
N ILE A 187 -0.81 17.25 9.78
CA ILE A 187 -2.10 16.77 9.29
C ILE A 187 -2.35 17.30 7.88
N HIS A 188 -2.48 16.40 6.92
CA HIS A 188 -2.85 16.71 5.55
C HIS A 188 -4.37 16.58 5.35
N SER A 189 -5.03 17.65 4.91
CA SER A 189 -6.48 17.69 4.67
C SER A 189 -6.76 17.89 3.18
N PRO A 190 -7.11 16.84 2.43
CA PRO A 190 -7.50 16.95 1.03
C PRO A 190 -8.91 17.54 0.88
N GLY A 191 -9.33 17.80 -0.35
CA GLY A 191 -10.69 18.23 -0.66
C GLY A 191 -11.75 17.18 -0.30
N ASN A 192 -12.90 17.61 0.22
CA ASN A 192 -13.96 16.73 0.77
C ASN A 192 -14.62 15.77 -0.25
N ARG A 193 -14.36 15.90 -1.55
CA ARG A 193 -14.94 15.07 -2.62
C ARG A 193 -13.90 14.39 -3.49
N ASP A 194 -12.66 14.36 -3.04
CA ASP A 194 -11.57 13.77 -3.82
C ASP A 194 -11.67 12.26 -3.84
N SER A 195 -11.33 11.66 -4.97
CA SER A 195 -11.17 10.20 -5.05
C SER A 195 -9.93 9.76 -4.27
N PRO A 196 -9.84 8.49 -3.81
CA PRO A 196 -8.65 7.98 -3.14
C PRO A 196 -7.34 8.19 -3.92
N TRP A 197 -7.41 8.17 -5.25
CA TRP A 197 -6.29 8.44 -6.12
C TRP A 197 -5.85 9.91 -6.05
N VAL A 198 -6.82 10.86 -6.16
CA VAL A 198 -6.58 12.30 -6.03
C VAL A 198 -6.06 12.66 -4.64
N ILE A 199 -6.60 12.03 -3.58
CA ILE A 199 -6.12 12.19 -2.21
C ILE A 199 -4.64 11.77 -2.10
N SER A 200 -4.28 10.62 -2.66
CA SER A 200 -2.90 10.14 -2.67
C SER A 200 -1.96 11.08 -3.44
N ARG A 201 -2.42 11.62 -4.57
CA ARG A 201 -1.70 12.64 -5.35
C ARG A 201 -1.46 13.91 -4.52
N SER A 202 -2.51 14.46 -3.90
CA SER A 202 -2.40 15.70 -3.10
C SER A 202 -1.46 15.55 -1.92
N MET A 203 -1.48 14.38 -1.27
CA MET A 203 -0.55 14.06 -0.18
C MET A 203 0.89 13.94 -0.69
N ALA A 204 1.10 13.33 -1.86
CA ALA A 204 2.41 13.23 -2.49
C ALA A 204 2.97 14.60 -2.90
N VAL A 205 2.10 15.52 -3.36
CA VAL A 205 2.48 16.91 -3.64
C VAL A 205 2.94 17.60 -2.36
N ALA A 206 2.15 17.55 -1.28
CA ALA A 206 2.52 18.16 -0.01
C ALA A 206 3.84 17.62 0.56
N ILE A 207 4.05 16.30 0.50
CA ILE A 207 5.32 15.69 0.92
C ILE A 207 6.47 16.10 0.01
N GLY A 208 6.25 16.14 -1.31
CA GLY A 208 7.24 16.57 -2.28
C GLY A 208 7.70 18.02 -2.03
N ASP A 209 6.77 18.92 -1.75
CA ASP A 209 7.06 20.31 -1.41
C ASP A 209 7.93 20.43 -0.16
N MET A 210 7.69 19.60 0.87
CA MET A 210 8.55 19.52 2.06
C MET A 210 9.98 19.04 1.74
N LEU A 211 10.14 18.25 0.67
CA LEU A 211 11.43 17.75 0.19
C LEU A 211 12.10 18.67 -0.85
N GLY A 212 11.48 19.81 -1.17
CA GLY A 212 11.96 20.75 -2.20
C GLY A 212 11.76 20.24 -3.63
N TRP A 213 10.79 19.35 -3.87
CA TRP A 213 10.43 18.86 -5.21
C TRP A 213 9.44 19.83 -5.87
N GLU A 214 9.93 20.75 -6.66
CA GLU A 214 9.16 21.83 -7.26
C GLU A 214 8.36 21.39 -8.49
N VAL A 215 8.87 20.41 -9.24
CA VAL A 215 8.23 19.93 -10.49
C VAL A 215 7.08 19.01 -10.15
N ASP A 216 5.89 19.29 -10.71
CA ASP A 216 4.74 18.38 -10.58
C ASP A 216 4.96 17.12 -11.45
N HIS A 217 4.20 16.07 -11.18
CA HIS A 217 4.34 14.78 -11.84
C HIS A 217 3.06 14.40 -12.60
N GLU A 218 3.22 13.65 -13.66
CA GLU A 218 2.12 12.96 -14.31
C GLU A 218 1.64 11.78 -13.45
N ASP A 219 0.35 11.44 -13.57
CA ASP A 219 -0.21 10.31 -12.84
C ASP A 219 0.49 9.01 -13.23
N PRO A 220 1.08 8.29 -12.28
CA PRO A 220 1.75 7.02 -12.57
C PRO A 220 0.72 5.95 -12.96
N LEU A 221 1.10 5.07 -13.87
CA LEU A 221 0.31 3.87 -14.17
C LEU A 221 0.40 2.90 -12.97
N TRP A 222 -0.74 2.70 -12.31
CA TRP A 222 -0.83 1.83 -11.13
C TRP A 222 -2.05 0.91 -11.20
N PRO A 223 -1.96 -0.22 -11.94
CA PRO A 223 -3.10 -1.09 -12.25
C PRO A 223 -3.86 -1.54 -11.00
N GLY A 224 -5.18 -1.49 -11.08
CA GLY A 224 -6.08 -1.87 -9.99
C GLY A 224 -6.22 -0.84 -8.86
N ARG A 225 -5.53 0.30 -8.95
CA ARG A 225 -5.60 1.40 -7.96
C ARG A 225 -5.78 2.77 -8.59
N ASP A 226 -5.36 2.93 -9.84
CA ASP A 226 -5.62 4.11 -10.66
C ASP A 226 -7.06 4.09 -11.22
N SER A 227 -7.45 5.17 -11.89
CA SER A 227 -8.76 5.29 -12.52
C SER A 227 -8.74 4.82 -13.99
N SER A 228 -7.69 4.10 -14.40
CA SER A 228 -7.53 3.64 -15.77
C SER A 228 -8.59 2.61 -16.14
N SER A 229 -9.16 2.76 -17.34
CA SER A 229 -10.01 1.75 -17.96
C SER A 229 -9.27 1.03 -19.08
N TYR A 230 -9.63 -0.22 -19.26
CA TYR A 230 -9.11 -1.09 -20.31
C TYR A 230 -10.24 -1.46 -21.25
N ARG A 231 -9.98 -1.60 -22.55
CA ARG A 231 -10.99 -2.05 -23.51
C ARG A 231 -10.81 -3.51 -23.83
N PHE A 232 -11.92 -4.26 -23.79
CA PHE A 232 -12.00 -5.62 -24.26
C PHE A 232 -13.23 -5.76 -25.17
N GLY A 233 -13.00 -5.81 -26.47
CA GLY A 233 -14.08 -5.68 -27.46
C GLY A 233 -14.80 -4.33 -27.32
N ASN A 234 -16.12 -4.38 -27.16
CA ASN A 234 -16.94 -3.19 -26.93
C ASN A 234 -17.11 -2.81 -25.46
N ASN A 235 -16.50 -3.58 -24.54
CA ASN A 235 -16.64 -3.36 -23.11
C ASN A 235 -15.48 -2.53 -22.57
N GLU A 236 -15.80 -1.67 -21.61
CA GLU A 236 -14.85 -0.95 -20.79
C GLU A 236 -14.69 -1.68 -19.45
N ILE A 237 -13.46 -2.01 -19.08
CA ILE A 237 -13.13 -2.77 -17.87
C ILE A 237 -12.35 -1.87 -16.93
N PHE A 238 -12.79 -1.80 -15.68
CA PHE A 238 -12.07 -1.17 -14.58
C PHE A 238 -11.55 -2.25 -13.65
N LEU A 239 -10.27 -2.17 -13.33
CA LEU A 239 -9.65 -3.08 -12.35
C LEU A 239 -9.66 -2.41 -10.98
N SER A 240 -9.93 -3.19 -9.94
CA SER A 240 -9.84 -2.71 -8.57
C SER A 240 -9.18 -3.76 -7.67
N ALA A 241 -8.28 -3.30 -6.81
CA ALA A 241 -7.66 -4.10 -5.75
C ALA A 241 -8.40 -3.93 -4.40
N ALA A 242 -9.62 -3.41 -4.41
CA ALA A 242 -10.44 -3.25 -3.21
C ALA A 242 -10.73 -4.62 -2.55
N HIS A 243 -10.52 -4.71 -1.24
CA HIS A 243 -10.59 -6.00 -0.53
C HIS A 243 -11.07 -5.89 0.92
N ASN A 244 -11.37 -4.71 1.42
CA ASN A 244 -12.00 -4.44 2.70
C ASN A 244 -13.23 -3.55 2.54
N TYR A 245 -14.03 -3.40 3.61
CA TYR A 245 -15.29 -2.66 3.58
C TYR A 245 -15.15 -1.27 2.94
N GLU A 246 -14.20 -0.47 3.39
CA GLU A 246 -14.09 0.94 2.97
C GLU A 246 -13.58 1.08 1.54
N SER A 247 -12.61 0.25 1.13
CA SER A 247 -12.13 0.27 -0.24
C SER A 247 -13.23 -0.16 -1.22
N ILE A 248 -14.03 -1.19 -0.88
CA ILE A 248 -15.18 -1.60 -1.68
C ILE A 248 -16.27 -0.53 -1.67
N LEU A 249 -16.56 0.08 -0.54
CA LEU A 249 -17.53 1.18 -0.43
C LEU A 249 -17.14 2.35 -1.34
N SER A 250 -15.86 2.72 -1.34
CA SER A 250 -15.34 3.77 -2.22
C SER A 250 -15.57 3.43 -3.70
N GLU A 251 -15.33 2.20 -4.12
CA GLU A 251 -15.59 1.78 -5.52
C GLU A 251 -17.08 1.79 -5.84
N MET A 252 -17.93 1.24 -4.97
CA MET A 252 -19.37 1.17 -5.21
C MET A 252 -20.05 2.54 -5.25
N THR A 253 -19.55 3.51 -4.50
CA THR A 253 -20.09 4.89 -4.51
C THR A 253 -19.68 5.69 -5.75
N ARG A 254 -18.62 5.27 -6.45
CA ARG A 254 -18.11 5.91 -7.67
C ARG A 254 -18.79 5.41 -8.96
N LEU A 255 -19.58 4.35 -8.89
CA LEU A 255 -20.31 3.85 -10.05
C LEU A 255 -21.27 4.92 -10.59
N LYS A 256 -21.12 5.26 -11.87
CA LYS A 256 -21.96 6.28 -12.55
C LYS A 256 -23.04 5.67 -13.44
N LYS A 257 -22.92 4.40 -13.79
CA LYS A 257 -23.82 3.63 -14.66
C LYS A 257 -23.94 2.19 -14.18
N PRO A 258 -25.04 1.49 -14.49
CA PRO A 258 -25.17 0.08 -14.22
C PRO A 258 -24.01 -0.72 -14.82
N THR A 259 -23.47 -1.66 -14.04
CA THR A 259 -22.20 -2.34 -14.34
C THR A 259 -22.31 -3.83 -13.99
N THR A 260 -21.62 -4.68 -14.71
CA THR A 260 -21.35 -6.07 -14.30
C THR A 260 -20.15 -6.11 -13.39
N LEU A 261 -20.31 -6.63 -12.16
CA LEU A 261 -19.24 -6.84 -11.22
C LEU A 261 -18.63 -8.23 -11.38
N ILE A 262 -17.32 -8.29 -11.54
CA ILE A 262 -16.55 -9.54 -11.44
C ILE A 262 -15.78 -9.47 -10.12
N ILE A 263 -16.05 -10.41 -9.20
CA ILE A 263 -15.46 -10.39 -7.86
C ILE A 263 -14.82 -11.72 -7.50
N GLY A 264 -13.61 -11.67 -6.96
CA GLY A 264 -12.94 -12.80 -6.32
C GLY A 264 -12.32 -12.35 -5.00
N LEU A 265 -12.55 -13.09 -3.93
CA LEU A 265 -12.06 -12.77 -2.60
C LEU A 265 -11.28 -13.93 -2.00
N THR A 266 -10.28 -13.61 -1.21
CA THR A 266 -9.69 -14.55 -0.25
C THR A 266 -10.53 -14.59 1.01
N LYS A 267 -10.41 -15.66 1.80
CA LYS A 267 -11.19 -15.89 3.03
C LYS A 267 -11.19 -14.66 3.95
N LYS A 268 -12.37 -14.24 4.41
CA LYS A 268 -12.59 -13.08 5.27
C LYS A 268 -13.33 -13.48 6.56
N GLN A 269 -12.95 -12.90 7.69
CA GLN A 269 -13.63 -13.16 8.98
C GLN A 269 -15.06 -12.61 8.99
N ASN A 270 -15.30 -11.44 8.40
CA ASN A 270 -16.62 -10.80 8.36
C ASN A 270 -17.03 -10.49 6.92
N LEU A 271 -17.31 -11.55 6.15
CA LEU A 271 -17.64 -11.47 4.74
C LEU A 271 -18.89 -10.60 4.48
N HIS A 272 -19.93 -10.73 5.30
CA HIS A 272 -21.18 -9.94 5.17
C HIS A 272 -20.91 -8.45 5.26
N ARG A 273 -20.07 -8.03 6.20
CA ARG A 273 -19.67 -6.61 6.33
C ARG A 273 -18.85 -6.14 5.13
N VAL A 274 -17.88 -6.93 4.69
CA VAL A 274 -17.04 -6.60 3.53
C VAL A 274 -17.88 -6.44 2.27
N LEU A 275 -18.92 -7.25 2.08
CA LEU A 275 -19.79 -7.22 0.91
C LEU A 275 -21.01 -6.31 1.05
N ALA A 276 -21.28 -5.72 2.20
CA ALA A 276 -22.43 -4.83 2.41
C ALA A 276 -22.50 -3.67 1.37
N PRO A 277 -21.40 -3.02 0.98
CA PRO A 277 -21.46 -2.00 -0.07
C PRO A 277 -21.85 -2.55 -1.44
N VAL A 278 -21.45 -3.78 -1.78
CA VAL A 278 -21.86 -4.45 -3.03
C VAL A 278 -23.35 -4.73 -3.01
N LYS A 279 -23.88 -5.28 -1.89
CA LYS A 279 -25.30 -5.52 -1.70
C LYS A 279 -26.11 -4.23 -1.88
N ALA A 280 -25.71 -3.14 -1.23
CA ALA A 280 -26.34 -1.84 -1.38
C ALA A 280 -26.28 -1.30 -2.83
N ALA A 281 -25.23 -1.60 -3.59
CA ALA A 281 -25.12 -1.22 -5.00
C ALA A 281 -26.06 -2.07 -5.89
N ILE A 282 -26.27 -3.35 -5.59
CA ILE A 282 -27.25 -4.22 -6.23
C ILE A 282 -28.67 -3.67 -5.99
N GLU A 283 -29.04 -3.38 -4.75
CA GLU A 283 -30.34 -2.82 -4.37
C GLU A 283 -30.65 -1.49 -5.10
N ARG A 284 -29.61 -0.67 -5.32
CA ARG A 284 -29.69 0.59 -6.09
C ARG A 284 -29.67 0.38 -7.62
N LYS A 285 -29.62 -0.85 -8.09
CA LYS A 285 -29.52 -1.21 -9.52
C LYS A 285 -28.28 -0.64 -10.23
N MET A 286 -27.22 -0.42 -9.48
CA MET A 286 -25.91 -0.02 -10.01
C MET A 286 -25.04 -1.23 -10.38
N ILE A 287 -25.40 -2.41 -9.91
CA ILE A 287 -24.85 -3.70 -10.34
C ILE A 287 -25.98 -4.54 -10.90
N GLU A 288 -25.88 -4.90 -12.17
CA GLU A 288 -26.87 -5.74 -12.87
C GLU A 288 -26.54 -7.23 -12.78
N HIS A 289 -25.26 -7.56 -12.83
CA HIS A 289 -24.79 -8.93 -12.77
C HIS A 289 -23.55 -9.03 -11.87
N VAL A 290 -23.46 -10.11 -11.10
CA VAL A 290 -22.29 -10.46 -10.32
C VAL A 290 -21.73 -11.79 -10.81
N LEU A 291 -20.49 -11.77 -11.28
CA LEU A 291 -19.72 -12.96 -11.62
C LEU A 291 -18.71 -13.23 -10.51
N ILE A 292 -18.79 -14.40 -9.88
CA ILE A 292 -17.91 -14.79 -8.79
C ILE A 292 -16.80 -15.67 -9.35
N LEU A 293 -15.57 -15.23 -9.17
CA LEU A 293 -14.37 -15.98 -9.54
C LEU A 293 -13.69 -16.51 -8.28
N GLU A 294 -13.20 -17.73 -8.36
CA GLU A 294 -12.35 -18.31 -7.34
C GLU A 294 -10.89 -17.96 -7.64
N PRO A 295 -10.21 -17.19 -6.76
CA PRO A 295 -8.80 -16.90 -6.93
C PRO A 295 -7.97 -18.20 -6.89
N LYS A 296 -7.29 -18.52 -7.98
CA LYS A 296 -6.47 -19.75 -8.08
C LYS A 296 -5.14 -19.64 -7.37
N HIS A 297 -4.64 -18.42 -7.20
CA HIS A 297 -3.35 -18.11 -6.59
C HIS A 297 -3.53 -17.01 -5.57
N GLY A 298 -3.05 -17.21 -4.36
CA GLY A 298 -3.14 -16.22 -3.30
C GLY A 298 -2.46 -16.72 -2.03
N ARG A 299 -2.10 -15.78 -1.17
CA ARG A 299 -1.50 -16.07 0.15
C ARG A 299 -2.49 -16.76 1.10
N LEU A 300 -3.76 -16.43 0.97
CA LEU A 300 -4.85 -17.00 1.75
C LEU A 300 -5.72 -17.86 0.83
N PRO A 301 -6.39 -18.89 1.36
CA PRO A 301 -7.33 -19.68 0.56
C PRO A 301 -8.44 -18.78 0.01
N PRO A 302 -9.02 -19.15 -1.16
CA PRO A 302 -10.14 -18.43 -1.72
C PRO A 302 -11.36 -18.50 -0.80
N GLU A 303 -12.20 -17.47 -0.84
CA GLU A 303 -13.53 -17.52 -0.23
C GLU A 303 -14.43 -18.43 -1.06
N ASN A 304 -15.26 -19.21 -0.36
CA ASN A 304 -16.20 -20.08 -1.02
C ASN A 304 -17.26 -19.27 -1.77
N GLN A 305 -17.51 -19.60 -3.05
CA GLN A 305 -18.52 -18.93 -3.87
C GLN A 305 -19.90 -18.91 -3.21
N HIS A 306 -20.30 -20.01 -2.57
CA HIS A 306 -21.58 -20.13 -1.87
C HIS A 306 -21.69 -19.12 -0.72
N ASN A 307 -20.60 -18.89 0.02
CA ASN A 307 -20.56 -17.89 1.09
C ASN A 307 -20.72 -16.48 0.53
N ILE A 308 -20.11 -16.19 -0.63
CA ILE A 308 -20.25 -14.87 -1.30
C ILE A 308 -21.69 -14.67 -1.75
N VAL A 309 -22.32 -15.68 -2.38
CA VAL A 309 -23.74 -15.62 -2.79
C VAL A 309 -24.62 -15.36 -1.58
N ASN A 310 -24.46 -16.12 -0.49
CA ASN A 310 -25.27 -15.94 0.73
C ASN A 310 -25.05 -14.56 1.38
N ALA A 311 -23.87 -13.98 1.27
CA ALA A 311 -23.60 -12.66 1.82
C ALA A 311 -24.22 -11.51 1.00
N LEU A 312 -24.44 -11.75 -0.31
CA LEU A 312 -25.09 -10.78 -1.19
C LEU A 312 -26.63 -10.88 -1.16
N GLY A 313 -27.20 -12.02 -0.80
CA GLY A 313 -28.65 -12.28 -0.66
C GLY A 313 -29.22 -12.87 -1.92
#